data_90be9229c9a9d5faa4c5e36c9b5376b5
#
_entry.id   90be9229c9a9d5faa4c5e36c9b5376b5
#
_cell.length_a   1.000
_cell.length_b   1.000
_cell.length_c   1.000
_cell.angle_alpha   90.00
_cell.angle_beta   90.00
_cell.angle_gamma   90.00
#
_symmetry.space_group_name_H-M   'P 1'
#
loop_
_entity.id
_entity.type
_entity.pdbx_description
1 polymer ?
#
loop_
_entity_poly.entity_id
_entity_poly.type
_entity_poly.pdbx_seq_one_letter_code
_entity_poly.pdbx_strand_id
1 'polypeptide(L)'
;MASFFRSLTILIVLVAGGMSARAAEQTAVFAGGCFWGVEAVFEHVKGVNSVVSGYSGGTKETADYEMVSSGKTDHAESVMIKFDPAKVTYQQLLFVFFSVAHDPTQLNQQGPDHGRQYRSAIFYLNDEQKSQALAFIKAVGDSKALSKPVVTEVVPFSSFYNAESEHQDFVRLNPTYDYVVYNDLPKLKELKKKFPELYKN
;
A
#
# COMPACT_ATOMS: atom_id res chain seq x y z
N MET A 1 -6.48 81.53 -14.66
CA MET A 1 -7.36 80.32 -14.57
C MET A 1 -6.51 79.12 -14.83
N ALA A 2 -6.08 78.45 -13.79
CA ALA A 2 -5.22 77.26 -13.89
C ALA A 2 -6.04 76.02 -13.52
N SER A 3 -6.21 75.10 -14.50
CA SER A 3 -6.96 73.90 -14.36
C SER A 3 -6.05 72.77 -13.83
N PHE A 4 -6.35 72.25 -12.63
CA PHE A 4 -5.68 71.11 -12.02
C PHE A 4 -6.32 69.77 -12.51
N PHE A 5 -5.63 69.04 -13.38
CA PHE A 5 -5.95 67.62 -13.65
C PHE A 5 -5.28 66.74 -12.61
N ARG A 6 -6.05 66.16 -11.69
CA ARG A 6 -5.59 65.10 -10.79
C ARG A 6 -5.70 63.75 -11.52
N SER A 7 -4.55 63.19 -11.87
CA SER A 7 -4.46 61.79 -12.36
C SER A 7 -4.72 60.82 -11.22
N LEU A 8 -5.80 60.07 -11.32
CA LEU A 8 -6.14 58.95 -10.40
C LEU A 8 -5.45 57.69 -10.91
N THR A 9 -4.34 57.30 -10.29
CA THR A 9 -3.65 56.04 -10.59
C THR A 9 -4.36 54.91 -9.84
N ILE A 10 -5.09 54.05 -10.57
CA ILE A 10 -5.71 52.83 -10.04
C ILE A 10 -4.63 51.76 -9.93
N LEU A 11 -4.23 51.45 -8.71
CA LEU A 11 -3.33 50.33 -8.42
C LEU A 11 -4.14 49.01 -8.47
N ILE A 12 -4.01 48.26 -9.56
CA ILE A 12 -4.60 46.91 -9.67
C ILE A 12 -3.67 45.96 -8.89
N VAL A 13 -4.08 45.56 -7.68
CA VAL A 13 -3.44 44.51 -6.92
C VAL A 13 -3.89 43.18 -7.52
N LEU A 14 -3.04 42.57 -8.34
CA LEU A 14 -3.20 41.18 -8.77
C LEU A 14 -2.96 40.28 -7.56
N VAL A 15 -4.03 39.80 -6.91
CA VAL A 15 -3.95 38.72 -5.95
C VAL A 15 -3.72 37.43 -6.76
N ALA A 16 -2.46 37.04 -6.89
CA ALA A 16 -2.12 35.72 -7.41
C ALA A 16 -2.58 34.66 -6.38
N GLY A 17 -3.78 34.17 -6.52
CA GLY A 17 -4.27 33.02 -5.79
C GLY A 17 -3.41 31.81 -6.15
N GLY A 18 -2.47 31.47 -5.29
CA GLY A 18 -1.69 30.25 -5.42
C GLY A 18 -2.62 29.05 -5.36
N MET A 19 -3.02 28.52 -6.51
CA MET A 19 -3.62 27.19 -6.58
C MET A 19 -2.54 26.21 -6.15
N SER A 20 -2.62 25.75 -4.89
CA SER A 20 -1.81 24.62 -4.43
C SER A 20 -2.22 23.42 -5.29
N ALA A 21 -1.38 23.07 -6.26
CA ALA A 21 -1.61 21.88 -7.07
C ALA A 21 -1.65 20.68 -6.11
N ARG A 22 -2.82 20.09 -5.93
CA ARG A 22 -2.97 18.85 -5.17
C ARG A 22 -2.10 17.81 -5.86
N ALA A 23 -1.17 17.21 -5.12
CA ALA A 23 -0.34 16.17 -5.65
C ALA A 23 -1.23 15.06 -6.24
N ALA A 24 -0.89 14.56 -7.43
CA ALA A 24 -1.67 13.51 -8.08
C ALA A 24 -1.65 12.24 -7.22
N GLU A 25 -2.79 11.56 -7.15
CA GLU A 25 -2.92 10.27 -6.49
C GLU A 25 -1.87 9.29 -7.03
N GLN A 26 -1.22 8.56 -6.14
CA GLN A 26 -0.24 7.54 -6.47
C GLN A 26 -0.75 6.13 -6.16
N THR A 27 -0.11 5.14 -6.77
CA THR A 27 -0.45 3.72 -6.61
C THR A 27 0.77 2.96 -6.09
N ALA A 28 0.55 2.03 -5.15
CA ALA A 28 1.50 1.01 -4.72
C ALA A 28 0.86 -0.38 -4.85
N VAL A 29 1.65 -1.42 -5.15
CA VAL A 29 1.18 -2.80 -5.22
C VAL A 29 2.09 -3.68 -4.39
N PHE A 30 1.50 -4.33 -3.36
CA PHE A 30 2.21 -5.17 -2.40
C PHE A 30 1.56 -6.54 -2.27
N ALA A 31 2.39 -7.56 -2.03
CA ALA A 31 1.99 -8.92 -1.67
C ALA A 31 2.67 -9.32 -0.36
N GLY A 32 1.93 -9.80 0.62
CA GLY A 32 2.46 -10.10 1.97
C GLY A 32 1.62 -11.12 2.73
N GLY A 33 1.33 -12.28 2.13
CA GLY A 33 0.44 -13.30 2.67
C GLY A 33 -1.00 -13.12 2.17
N CYS A 34 -1.96 -13.67 2.93
CA CYS A 34 -3.38 -13.51 2.62
C CYS A 34 -3.75 -12.02 2.47
N PHE A 35 -4.31 -11.68 1.33
CA PHE A 35 -4.64 -10.29 0.98
C PHE A 35 -5.70 -9.65 1.88
N TRP A 36 -6.58 -10.41 2.56
CA TRP A 36 -7.59 -9.88 3.47
C TRP A 36 -6.98 -9.01 4.58
N GLY A 37 -5.94 -9.53 5.24
CA GLY A 37 -5.28 -8.80 6.32
C GLY A 37 -4.41 -7.66 5.81
N VAL A 38 -3.80 -7.80 4.64
CA VAL A 38 -3.00 -6.73 4.02
C VAL A 38 -3.92 -5.58 3.57
N GLU A 39 -5.07 -5.89 2.93
CA GLU A 39 -6.10 -4.92 2.57
C GLU A 39 -6.56 -4.15 3.81
N ALA A 40 -7.02 -4.86 4.84
CA ALA A 40 -7.50 -4.24 6.07
C ALA A 40 -6.47 -3.32 6.72
N VAL A 41 -5.19 -3.70 6.75
CA VAL A 41 -4.12 -2.84 7.29
C VAL A 41 -4.04 -1.53 6.52
N PHE A 42 -4.00 -1.55 5.20
CA PHE A 42 -3.86 -0.33 4.40
C PHE A 42 -5.14 0.48 4.31
N GLU A 43 -6.31 -0.13 4.40
CA GLU A 43 -7.58 0.59 4.53
C GLU A 43 -7.61 1.47 5.78
N HIS A 44 -6.94 1.08 6.86
CA HIS A 44 -6.84 1.85 8.10
C HIS A 44 -5.68 2.85 8.14
N VAL A 45 -5.01 3.12 7.00
CA VAL A 45 -3.94 4.13 6.92
C VAL A 45 -4.49 5.47 6.41
N LYS A 46 -4.31 6.56 7.18
CA LYS A 46 -4.65 7.92 6.75
C LYS A 46 -3.90 8.28 5.47
N GLY A 47 -4.59 8.87 4.52
CA GLY A 47 -4.02 9.22 3.21
C GLY A 47 -4.16 8.11 2.16
N VAL A 48 -4.50 6.88 2.55
CA VAL A 48 -4.95 5.84 1.63
C VAL A 48 -6.41 6.11 1.26
N ASN A 49 -6.66 6.20 -0.05
CA ASN A 49 -7.97 6.50 -0.62
C ASN A 49 -8.77 5.21 -0.92
N SER A 50 -8.10 4.19 -1.45
CA SER A 50 -8.70 2.87 -1.69
C SER A 50 -7.63 1.78 -1.66
N VAL A 51 -8.06 0.58 -1.28
CA VAL A 51 -7.30 -0.66 -1.38
C VAL A 51 -8.17 -1.66 -2.11
N VAL A 52 -7.58 -2.48 -2.96
CA VAL A 52 -8.28 -3.54 -3.69
C VAL A 52 -7.46 -4.81 -3.58
N SER A 53 -8.07 -5.89 -3.13
CA SER A 53 -7.49 -7.24 -3.14
C SER A 53 -7.47 -7.80 -4.55
N GLY A 54 -6.39 -8.51 -4.91
CA GLY A 54 -6.23 -9.08 -6.25
C GLY A 54 -4.97 -9.91 -6.41
N TYR A 55 -4.58 -10.11 -7.65
CA TYR A 55 -3.50 -11.00 -8.04
C TYR A 55 -2.50 -10.27 -8.95
N SER A 56 -1.20 -10.45 -8.67
CA SER A 56 -0.11 -9.91 -9.49
C SER A 56 1.00 -10.95 -9.70
N GLY A 57 1.71 -10.83 -10.83
CA GLY A 57 2.86 -11.68 -11.17
C GLY A 57 2.55 -12.84 -12.09
N GLY A 58 1.28 -13.16 -12.34
CA GLY A 58 0.83 -14.17 -13.30
C GLY A 58 0.12 -13.57 -14.51
N THR A 59 -0.60 -14.41 -15.26
CA THR A 59 -1.34 -14.03 -16.45
C THR A 59 -2.84 -13.95 -16.19
N LYS A 60 -3.59 -13.29 -17.10
CA LYS A 60 -5.03 -13.10 -16.98
C LYS A 60 -5.80 -14.42 -16.90
N GLU A 61 -5.34 -15.43 -17.62
CA GLU A 61 -5.99 -16.73 -17.75
C GLU A 61 -5.97 -17.53 -16.43
N THR A 62 -5.08 -17.18 -15.51
CA THR A 62 -4.89 -17.86 -14.23
C THR A 62 -5.22 -16.98 -13.02
N ALA A 63 -5.85 -15.81 -13.26
CA ALA A 63 -6.14 -14.81 -12.24
C ALA A 63 -7.56 -15.01 -11.65
N ASP A 64 -7.77 -16.14 -11.04
CA ASP A 64 -8.97 -16.47 -10.25
C ASP A 64 -8.57 -17.19 -8.96
N TYR A 65 -9.42 -17.10 -7.93
CA TYR A 65 -9.09 -17.58 -6.60
C TYR A 65 -8.77 -19.07 -6.56
N GLU A 66 -9.52 -19.91 -7.26
CA GLU A 66 -9.31 -21.37 -7.23
C GLU A 66 -7.96 -21.74 -7.82
N MET A 67 -7.59 -21.09 -8.94
CA MET A 67 -6.29 -21.33 -9.57
C MET A 67 -5.14 -20.80 -8.72
N VAL A 68 -5.25 -19.57 -8.21
CA VAL A 68 -4.18 -18.95 -7.40
C VAL A 68 -3.99 -19.69 -6.09
N SER A 69 -5.07 -20.00 -5.37
CA SER A 69 -5.03 -20.71 -4.08
C SER A 69 -4.47 -22.14 -4.21
N SER A 70 -4.56 -22.75 -5.40
CA SER A 70 -3.94 -24.06 -5.68
C SER A 70 -2.41 -24.03 -5.62
N GLY A 71 -1.77 -22.84 -5.64
CA GLY A 71 -0.32 -22.66 -5.65
C GLY A 71 0.39 -23.02 -6.96
N LYS A 72 -0.37 -23.23 -8.05
CA LYS A 72 0.16 -23.67 -9.36
C LYS A 72 0.32 -22.53 -10.37
N THR A 73 0.09 -21.30 -9.95
CA THR A 73 0.24 -20.11 -10.79
C THR A 73 1.44 -19.26 -10.33
N ASP A 74 1.87 -18.30 -11.16
CA ASP A 74 2.88 -17.32 -10.77
C ASP A 74 2.31 -16.13 -9.98
N HIS A 75 1.00 -16.11 -9.76
CA HIS A 75 0.35 -15.05 -9.00
C HIS A 75 0.78 -15.03 -7.53
N ALA A 76 0.87 -13.81 -6.98
CA ALA A 76 0.81 -13.57 -5.54
C ALA A 76 -0.52 -12.91 -5.21
N GLU A 77 -1.13 -13.30 -4.09
CA GLU A 77 -2.18 -12.52 -3.46
C GLU A 77 -1.61 -11.15 -3.12
N SER A 78 -2.22 -10.12 -3.66
CA SER A 78 -1.68 -8.76 -3.68
C SER A 78 -2.75 -7.75 -3.37
N VAL A 79 -2.34 -6.57 -2.91
CA VAL A 79 -3.23 -5.40 -2.79
C VAL A 79 -2.74 -4.26 -3.65
N MET A 80 -3.67 -3.59 -4.34
CA MET A 80 -3.43 -2.34 -5.03
C MET A 80 -3.92 -1.19 -4.15
N ILE A 81 -3.02 -0.30 -3.78
CA ILE A 81 -3.23 0.79 -2.84
C ILE A 81 -3.18 2.11 -3.59
N LYS A 82 -4.24 2.90 -3.57
CA LYS A 82 -4.25 4.28 -4.07
C LYS A 82 -4.14 5.23 -2.90
N PHE A 83 -3.21 6.17 -2.96
CA PHE A 83 -2.92 7.07 -1.84
C PHE A 83 -2.62 8.50 -2.28
N ASP A 84 -2.89 9.45 -1.39
CA ASP A 84 -2.54 10.86 -1.52
C ASP A 84 -1.12 11.09 -0.96
N PRO A 85 -0.11 11.33 -1.82
CA PRO A 85 1.28 11.48 -1.37
C PRO A 85 1.51 12.74 -0.52
N ALA A 86 0.56 13.68 -0.47
CA ALA A 86 0.61 14.82 0.45
C ALA A 86 0.21 14.43 1.89
N LYS A 87 -0.41 13.26 2.10
CA LYS A 87 -0.89 12.78 3.40
C LYS A 87 -0.12 11.59 3.92
N VAL A 88 0.28 10.68 3.03
CA VAL A 88 1.10 9.52 3.35
C VAL A 88 2.08 9.26 2.22
N THR A 89 3.36 9.09 2.55
CA THR A 89 4.41 8.84 1.56
C THR A 89 4.53 7.34 1.24
N TYR A 90 5.07 7.00 0.07
CA TYR A 90 5.38 5.60 -0.28
C TYR A 90 6.31 4.96 0.76
N GLN A 91 7.27 5.71 1.31
CA GLN A 91 8.16 5.23 2.36
C GLN A 91 7.39 4.88 3.66
N GLN A 92 6.39 5.67 4.04
CA GLN A 92 5.52 5.33 5.19
C GLN A 92 4.69 4.08 4.92
N LEU A 93 4.21 3.87 3.67
CA LEU A 93 3.54 2.62 3.30
C LEU A 93 4.51 1.43 3.42
N LEU A 94 5.78 1.56 3.01
CA LEU A 94 6.79 0.53 3.23
C LEU A 94 7.00 0.23 4.71
N PHE A 95 7.05 1.25 5.58
CA PHE A 95 7.14 1.05 7.02
C PHE A 95 5.97 0.24 7.58
N VAL A 96 4.75 0.57 7.18
CA VAL A 96 3.54 -0.18 7.58
C VAL A 96 3.60 -1.61 7.03
N PHE A 97 3.98 -1.78 5.76
CA PHE A 97 4.08 -3.09 5.11
C PHE A 97 5.04 -4.03 5.86
N PHE A 98 6.27 -3.58 6.14
CA PHE A 98 7.31 -4.38 6.77
C PHE A 98 7.15 -4.56 8.30
N SER A 99 6.38 -3.67 8.96
CA SER A 99 6.27 -3.68 10.41
C SER A 99 4.96 -4.25 10.94
N VAL A 100 3.92 -4.31 10.10
CA VAL A 100 2.54 -4.64 10.51
C VAL A 100 1.88 -5.62 9.57
N ALA A 101 1.93 -5.38 8.25
CA ALA A 101 1.12 -6.15 7.32
C ALA A 101 1.58 -7.61 7.21
N HIS A 102 2.89 -7.86 7.30
CA HIS A 102 3.45 -9.21 7.17
C HIS A 102 4.81 -9.36 7.87
N ASP A 103 5.31 -10.59 7.95
CA ASP A 103 6.69 -10.91 8.33
C ASP A 103 7.54 -11.06 7.06
N PRO A 104 8.46 -10.12 6.78
CA PRO A 104 9.26 -10.13 5.54
C PRO A 104 10.35 -11.20 5.50
N THR A 105 10.45 -12.05 6.52
CA THR A 105 11.45 -13.14 6.60
C THR A 105 10.90 -14.51 6.22
N GLN A 106 9.59 -14.60 5.93
CA GLN A 106 8.92 -15.85 5.62
C GLN A 106 8.89 -16.09 4.09
N LEU A 107 9.69 -17.05 3.64
CA LEU A 107 9.78 -17.37 2.21
C LEU A 107 8.60 -18.24 1.76
N ASN A 108 7.84 -17.77 0.77
CA ASN A 108 6.69 -18.47 0.19
C ASN A 108 5.67 -18.94 1.24
N GLN A 109 5.48 -18.17 2.28
CA GLN A 109 4.48 -18.41 3.32
C GLN A 109 4.22 -17.14 4.11
N GLN A 110 3.12 -17.10 4.86
CA GLN A 110 2.85 -16.07 5.85
C GLN A 110 1.94 -16.62 6.94
N GLY A 111 2.48 -16.73 8.17
CA GLY A 111 1.75 -17.33 9.28
C GLY A 111 1.28 -18.76 8.94
N PRO A 112 -0.05 -19.03 8.96
CA PRO A 112 -0.59 -20.35 8.66
C PRO A 112 -0.62 -20.67 7.14
N ASP A 113 -0.45 -19.68 6.27
CA ASP A 113 -0.62 -19.83 4.83
C ASP A 113 0.70 -20.23 4.16
N HIS A 114 0.67 -21.30 3.40
CA HIS A 114 1.85 -21.85 2.72
C HIS A 114 1.65 -21.87 1.21
N GLY A 115 2.67 -21.50 0.48
CA GLY A 115 2.71 -21.51 -0.98
C GLY A 115 3.21 -20.18 -1.56
N ARG A 116 3.65 -20.24 -2.82
CA ARG A 116 4.23 -19.09 -3.52
C ARG A 116 3.23 -17.93 -3.71
N GLN A 117 1.94 -18.23 -3.70
CA GLN A 117 0.87 -17.23 -3.73
C GLN A 117 0.86 -16.32 -2.49
N TYR A 118 1.44 -16.74 -1.39
CA TYR A 118 1.56 -15.95 -0.14
C TYR A 118 2.96 -15.35 0.06
N ARG A 119 3.78 -15.27 -0.99
CA ARG A 119 5.11 -14.68 -0.91
C ARG A 119 5.08 -13.19 -0.62
N SER A 120 6.16 -12.70 -0.03
CA SER A 120 6.38 -11.26 0.12
C SER A 120 6.93 -10.67 -1.18
N ALA A 121 6.25 -9.68 -1.74
CA ALA A 121 6.72 -8.98 -2.94
C ALA A 121 6.24 -7.51 -2.98
N ILE A 122 7.05 -6.67 -3.63
CA ILE A 122 6.76 -5.30 -4.02
C ILE A 122 6.78 -5.25 -5.55
N PHE A 123 5.65 -4.93 -6.16
CA PHE A 123 5.52 -4.71 -7.60
C PHE A 123 5.67 -3.22 -7.87
N TYR A 124 6.88 -2.76 -8.25
CA TYR A 124 7.15 -1.34 -8.45
C TYR A 124 6.62 -0.83 -9.78
N LEU A 125 5.98 0.35 -9.77
CA LEU A 125 5.39 0.98 -10.94
C LEU A 125 6.37 1.93 -11.65
N ASN A 126 7.46 2.34 -10.98
CA ASN A 126 8.47 3.24 -11.52
C ASN A 126 9.82 3.07 -10.77
N ASP A 127 10.87 3.69 -11.32
CA ASP A 127 12.22 3.58 -10.78
C ASP A 127 12.39 4.24 -9.40
N GLU A 128 11.59 5.23 -9.08
CA GLU A 128 11.58 5.85 -7.75
C GLU A 128 11.10 4.85 -6.69
N GLN A 129 9.96 4.17 -6.93
CA GLN A 129 9.47 3.12 -6.04
C GLN A 129 10.47 1.98 -5.90
N LYS A 130 11.07 1.54 -7.03
CA LYS A 130 12.13 0.53 -7.01
C LYS A 130 13.29 0.94 -6.10
N SER A 131 13.80 2.14 -6.29
CA SER A 131 14.93 2.67 -5.52
C SER A 131 14.59 2.78 -4.04
N GLN A 132 13.41 3.30 -3.70
CA GLN A 132 12.95 3.41 -2.31
C GLN A 132 12.77 2.04 -1.66
N ALA A 133 12.17 1.06 -2.35
CA ALA A 133 11.99 -0.30 -1.83
C ALA A 133 13.33 -1.00 -1.55
N LEU A 134 14.25 -0.95 -2.50
CA LEU A 134 15.59 -1.57 -2.32
C LEU A 134 16.39 -0.89 -1.19
N ALA A 135 16.36 0.44 -1.11
CA ALA A 135 17.00 1.19 -0.03
C ALA A 135 16.40 0.85 1.34
N PHE A 136 15.06 0.70 1.40
CA PHE A 136 14.35 0.32 2.61
C PHE A 136 14.74 -1.08 3.08
N ILE A 137 14.71 -2.07 2.18
CA ILE A 137 15.11 -3.45 2.48
C ILE A 137 16.56 -3.50 2.98
N LYS A 138 17.47 -2.76 2.32
CA LYS A 138 18.85 -2.66 2.77
C LYS A 138 18.95 -2.09 4.19
N ALA A 139 18.26 -0.99 4.47
CA ALA A 139 18.27 -0.37 5.79
C ALA A 139 17.72 -1.30 6.88
N VAL A 140 16.65 -2.06 6.60
CA VAL A 140 16.10 -3.07 7.50
C VAL A 140 17.14 -4.17 7.77
N GLY A 141 17.80 -4.67 6.73
CA GLY A 141 18.86 -5.67 6.86
C GLY A 141 20.06 -5.18 7.68
N ASP A 142 20.53 -3.97 7.41
CA ASP A 142 21.66 -3.34 8.13
C ASP A 142 21.33 -3.07 9.61
N SER A 143 20.08 -2.80 9.94
CA SER A 143 19.62 -2.51 11.31
C SER A 143 19.71 -3.72 12.25
N LYS A 144 19.79 -4.93 11.69
CA LYS A 144 19.74 -6.22 12.43
C LYS A 144 18.50 -6.36 13.34
N ALA A 145 17.43 -5.63 13.02
CA ALA A 145 16.19 -5.69 13.78
C ALA A 145 15.44 -7.01 13.57
N LEU A 146 15.71 -7.71 12.45
CA LEU A 146 15.12 -8.99 12.12
C LEU A 146 16.14 -10.13 12.40
N SER A 147 15.64 -11.25 12.90
CA SER A 147 16.48 -12.44 13.20
C SER A 147 16.86 -13.23 11.95
N LYS A 148 16.18 -13.01 10.83
CA LYS A 148 16.39 -13.66 9.55
C LYS A 148 16.46 -12.63 8.42
N PRO A 149 17.08 -12.94 7.28
CA PRO A 149 17.12 -12.06 6.12
C PRO A 149 15.71 -11.73 5.60
N VAL A 150 15.56 -10.53 5.04
CA VAL A 150 14.37 -10.15 4.27
C VAL A 150 14.35 -10.95 2.96
N VAL A 151 13.22 -11.57 2.66
CA VAL A 151 12.99 -12.38 1.45
C VAL A 151 12.01 -11.70 0.46
N THR A 152 11.65 -10.45 0.71
CA THR A 152 10.74 -9.69 -0.13
C THR A 152 11.30 -9.49 -1.54
N GLU A 153 10.58 -9.97 -2.55
CA GLU A 153 10.92 -9.73 -3.96
C GLU A 153 10.62 -8.27 -4.33
N VAL A 154 11.48 -7.62 -5.12
CA VAL A 154 11.25 -6.29 -5.70
C VAL A 154 11.27 -6.44 -7.22
N VAL A 155 10.08 -6.50 -7.82
CA VAL A 155 9.90 -6.86 -9.23
C VAL A 155 9.07 -5.80 -9.97
N PRO A 156 9.25 -5.65 -11.30
CA PRO A 156 8.46 -4.68 -12.06
C PRO A 156 6.98 -5.06 -12.05
N PHE A 157 6.11 -4.05 -11.90
CA PHE A 157 4.67 -4.21 -12.07
C PHE A 157 4.36 -4.45 -13.54
N SER A 158 3.61 -5.51 -13.84
CA SER A 158 3.12 -5.80 -15.20
C SER A 158 1.61 -5.70 -15.29
N SER A 159 0.91 -6.29 -14.34
CA SER A 159 -0.56 -6.34 -14.31
C SER A 159 -1.08 -6.62 -12.91
N PHE A 160 -2.33 -6.21 -12.69
CA PHE A 160 -3.10 -6.51 -11.49
C PHE A 160 -4.50 -6.94 -11.93
N TYR A 161 -4.96 -8.03 -11.38
CA TYR A 161 -6.30 -8.57 -11.62
C TYR A 161 -7.04 -8.54 -10.29
N ASN A 162 -8.19 -7.86 -10.26
CA ASN A 162 -9.00 -7.79 -9.05
C ASN A 162 -9.43 -9.20 -8.64
N ALA A 163 -9.36 -9.49 -7.36
CA ALA A 163 -9.99 -10.67 -6.80
C ALA A 163 -11.51 -10.52 -6.85
N GLU A 164 -12.19 -11.63 -6.69
CA GLU A 164 -13.65 -11.75 -6.70
C GLU A 164 -14.28 -10.89 -5.59
N SER A 165 -15.53 -10.49 -5.77
CA SER A 165 -16.20 -9.53 -4.88
C SER A 165 -16.28 -9.99 -3.43
N GLU A 166 -16.39 -11.30 -3.19
CA GLU A 166 -16.42 -11.89 -1.85
C GLU A 166 -15.10 -11.76 -1.07
N HIS A 167 -14.00 -11.44 -1.75
CA HIS A 167 -12.70 -11.21 -1.12
C HIS A 167 -12.42 -9.74 -0.79
N GLN A 168 -13.19 -8.82 -1.34
CA GLN A 168 -13.02 -7.39 -1.06
C GLN A 168 -13.61 -7.04 0.31
N ASP A 169 -12.94 -6.18 1.07
CA ASP A 169 -13.39 -5.76 2.42
C ASP A 169 -13.61 -6.93 3.40
N PHE A 170 -12.99 -8.08 3.18
CA PHE A 170 -13.34 -9.33 3.86
C PHE A 170 -13.28 -9.21 5.38
N VAL A 171 -12.23 -8.60 5.93
CA VAL A 171 -12.06 -8.41 7.39
C VAL A 171 -13.18 -7.56 7.97
N ARG A 172 -13.57 -6.49 7.28
CA ARG A 172 -14.65 -5.59 7.71
C ARG A 172 -16.02 -6.27 7.68
N LEU A 173 -16.26 -7.11 6.67
CA LEU A 173 -17.53 -7.82 6.48
C LEU A 173 -17.65 -9.09 7.33
N ASN A 174 -16.52 -9.69 7.73
CA ASN A 174 -16.46 -10.94 8.47
C ASN A 174 -15.63 -10.86 9.77
N PRO A 175 -15.91 -9.90 10.67
CA PRO A 175 -15.05 -9.62 11.84
C PRO A 175 -14.99 -10.74 12.88
N THR A 176 -15.90 -11.73 12.80
CA THR A 176 -15.97 -12.88 13.70
C THR A 176 -15.50 -14.19 13.07
N TYR A 177 -15.05 -14.14 11.81
CA TYR A 177 -14.51 -15.32 11.15
C TYR A 177 -13.18 -15.71 11.83
N ASP A 178 -13.01 -16.97 12.19
CA ASP A 178 -11.88 -17.42 13.03
C ASP A 178 -10.53 -16.99 12.48
N TYR A 179 -10.29 -17.15 11.16
CA TYR A 179 -9.04 -16.72 10.53
C TYR A 179 -8.80 -15.21 10.74
N VAL A 180 -9.81 -14.38 10.54
CA VAL A 180 -9.74 -12.92 10.73
C VAL A 180 -9.42 -12.59 12.20
N VAL A 181 -10.10 -13.24 13.14
CA VAL A 181 -9.89 -13.01 14.58
C VAL A 181 -8.45 -13.32 14.99
N TYR A 182 -7.89 -14.44 14.51
CA TYR A 182 -6.56 -14.89 14.93
C TYR A 182 -5.41 -14.28 14.11
N ASN A 183 -5.63 -13.98 12.83
CA ASN A 183 -4.52 -13.57 11.94
C ASN A 183 -4.58 -12.10 11.51
N ASP A 184 -5.76 -11.48 11.37
CA ASP A 184 -5.87 -10.15 10.78
C ASP A 184 -6.17 -9.03 11.80
N LEU A 185 -7.12 -9.24 12.73
CA LEU A 185 -7.41 -8.24 13.76
C LEU A 185 -6.19 -7.89 14.65
N PRO A 186 -5.25 -8.82 14.95
CA PRO A 186 -4.01 -8.45 15.62
C PRO A 186 -3.18 -7.42 14.85
N LYS A 187 -3.14 -7.50 13.50
CA LYS A 187 -2.41 -6.53 12.66
C LYS A 187 -2.99 -5.11 12.82
N LEU A 188 -4.32 -4.97 12.86
CA LEU A 188 -4.96 -3.68 13.08
C LEU A 188 -4.64 -3.08 14.46
N LYS A 189 -4.57 -3.92 15.49
CA LYS A 189 -4.14 -3.49 16.83
C LYS A 189 -2.68 -3.02 16.82
N GLU A 190 -1.80 -3.74 16.13
CA GLU A 190 -0.39 -3.34 15.96
C GLU A 190 -0.24 -2.07 15.13
N LEU A 191 -1.03 -1.88 14.06
CA LEU A 191 -1.05 -0.64 13.28
C LEU A 191 -1.39 0.55 14.19
N LYS A 192 -2.47 0.45 14.94
CA LYS A 192 -2.90 1.51 15.86
C LYS A 192 -1.87 1.80 16.94
N LYS A 193 -1.18 0.78 17.44
CA LYS A 193 -0.15 0.90 18.48
C LYS A 193 1.14 1.51 17.95
N LYS A 194 1.62 1.04 16.79
CA LYS A 194 2.92 1.47 16.21
C LYS A 194 2.84 2.79 15.47
N PHE A 195 1.69 3.07 14.85
CA PHE A 195 1.48 4.22 13.96
C PHE A 195 0.16 4.95 14.29
N PRO A 196 -0.03 5.43 15.54
CA PRO A 196 -1.28 6.07 15.96
C PRO A 196 -1.60 7.32 15.13
N GLU A 197 -0.57 8.03 14.63
CA GLU A 197 -0.71 9.21 13.77
C GLU A 197 -1.19 8.87 12.36
N LEU A 198 -0.87 7.67 11.85
CA LEU A 198 -1.31 7.18 10.54
C LEU A 198 -2.62 6.40 10.61
N TYR A 199 -3.04 5.95 11.79
CA TYR A 199 -4.25 5.13 11.93
C TYR A 199 -5.52 5.95 11.73
N LYS A 200 -6.46 5.45 10.90
CA LYS A 200 -7.85 5.94 10.80
C LYS A 200 -8.82 4.83 11.21
N ASN A 201 -9.94 5.22 11.85
CA ASN A 201 -11.02 4.29 12.19
C ASN A 201 -11.82 3.91 10.95
#